data_38d40c02b09d8f0ac1a13a41beeea0a7
#
_entry.id   38d40c02b09d8f0ac1a13a41beeea0a7
#
_cell.length_a   1.000
_cell.length_b   1.000
_cell.length_c   1.000
_cell.angle_alpha   90.00
_cell.angle_beta   90.00
_cell.angle_gamma   90.00
#
_symmetry.space_group_name_H-M   'P 1'
#
loop_
_entity.id
_entity.type
_entity.pdbx_description
1 polymer ?
#
loop_
_entity_poly.entity_id
_entity_poly.type
_entity_poly.pdbx_seq_one_letter_code
_entity_poly.pdbx_strand_id
1 'polypeptide(L)'
;VKLVKNISDLQMEAKKMIRVIEVHNGITAHIAENSKYKNKSFDCMWLSSLTHSTSKGKPDIEYIDDTTVLNTINDIFDCTSKPLIFDGDSGGLIEHLKYTVSNLGRVGVSGIIFEDKVGNKKNSLVKTSHFQEQDSIENFCKKIETAKKNSHSSGMKIFARIESFILNKGLEDSIIRAKEYIKAGVDGIMIHSKKKNPSEIFSFSNEYNKFSDRKPLIVVPSTYEQVSERELREHEVNIVIYANQLLRSAIPAMKKTAEEILKNERSYESKKNMMSISEILELLNNQ
;
A
#
# COMPACT_ATOMS: atom_id res chain seq x y z
N VAL A 1 14.13 15.15 -14.64
CA VAL A 1 13.34 14.78 -13.46
C VAL A 1 11.86 14.87 -13.85
N LYS A 2 11.16 13.72 -13.87
CA LYS A 2 9.72 13.72 -14.12
C LYS A 2 8.99 14.31 -12.92
N LEU A 3 8.07 15.25 -13.14
CA LEU A 3 7.24 15.79 -12.06
C LEU A 3 6.29 14.68 -11.58
N VAL A 4 6.37 14.33 -10.30
CA VAL A 4 5.47 13.34 -9.69
C VAL A 4 4.06 13.93 -9.61
N LYS A 5 3.06 13.22 -10.15
CA LYS A 5 1.65 13.61 -10.07
C LYS A 5 1.13 13.47 -8.64
N ASN A 6 0.24 14.36 -8.23
CA ASN A 6 -0.40 14.25 -6.93
C ASN A 6 -1.63 13.32 -7.03
N ILE A 7 -1.89 12.53 -5.99
CA ILE A 7 -3.08 11.68 -5.92
C ILE A 7 -4.39 12.49 -5.97
N SER A 8 -4.35 13.73 -5.55
CA SER A 8 -5.48 14.66 -5.67
C SER A 8 -5.89 14.89 -7.13
N ASP A 9 -4.94 14.89 -8.05
CA ASP A 9 -5.20 15.11 -9.47
C ASP A 9 -5.98 13.93 -10.05
N LEU A 10 -5.70 12.71 -9.56
CA LEU A 10 -6.43 11.50 -9.94
C LEU A 10 -7.88 11.50 -9.43
N GLN A 11 -8.12 12.06 -8.26
CA GLN A 11 -9.47 12.14 -7.67
C GLN A 11 -10.37 13.14 -8.39
N MET A 12 -9.81 14.20 -8.95
CA MET A 12 -10.57 15.21 -9.73
C MET A 12 -11.03 14.66 -11.10
N GLU A 13 -10.29 13.73 -11.68
CA GLU A 13 -10.69 13.03 -12.92
C GLU A 13 -11.73 11.91 -12.67
N ALA A 14 -12.04 11.61 -11.42
CA ALA A 14 -12.56 10.32 -11.02
C ALA A 14 -14.04 10.26 -10.64
N LYS A 15 -14.81 9.84 -11.62
CA LYS A 15 -15.84 8.80 -11.42
C LYS A 15 -15.20 7.38 -11.55
N LYS A 16 -13.87 7.26 -11.62
CA LYS A 16 -13.13 6.02 -11.89
C LYS A 16 -12.41 5.56 -10.63
N MET A 17 -12.53 4.26 -10.30
CA MET A 17 -11.76 3.64 -9.23
C MET A 17 -10.26 3.69 -9.54
N ILE A 18 -9.46 4.15 -8.59
CA ILE A 18 -8.00 4.24 -8.68
C ILE A 18 -7.40 2.86 -8.44
N ARG A 19 -6.56 2.40 -9.38
CA ARG A 19 -5.79 1.16 -9.27
C ARG A 19 -4.40 1.45 -8.75
N VAL A 20 -4.07 0.83 -7.63
CA VAL A 20 -2.76 0.97 -7.00
C VAL A 20 -2.05 -0.37 -7.03
N ILE A 21 -0.78 -0.39 -7.44
CA ILE A 21 0.06 -1.60 -7.44
C ILE A 21 1.26 -1.43 -6.52
N GLU A 22 1.63 -2.50 -5.83
CA GLU A 22 2.81 -2.49 -4.98
C GLU A 22 4.10 -2.32 -5.78
N VAL A 23 5.03 -1.58 -5.19
CA VAL A 23 6.41 -1.44 -5.67
C VAL A 23 7.36 -1.48 -4.47
N HIS A 24 8.59 -1.96 -4.68
CA HIS A 24 9.56 -2.09 -3.60
C HIS A 24 11.01 -1.76 -4.03
N ASN A 25 11.19 -1.33 -5.29
CA ASN A 25 12.44 -0.85 -5.86
C ASN A 25 12.20 -0.21 -7.23
N GLY A 26 13.24 0.33 -7.86
CA GLY A 26 13.15 0.98 -9.17
C GLY A 26 12.63 0.07 -10.29
N ILE A 27 13.03 -1.23 -10.33
CA ILE A 27 12.56 -2.13 -11.39
C ILE A 27 11.07 -2.44 -11.29
N THR A 28 10.54 -2.60 -10.07
CA THR A 28 9.09 -2.79 -9.89
C THR A 28 8.31 -1.51 -10.21
N ALA A 29 8.88 -0.34 -9.93
CA ALA A 29 8.30 0.95 -10.34
C ALA A 29 8.29 1.09 -11.88
N HIS A 30 9.38 0.73 -12.56
CA HIS A 30 9.44 0.71 -14.02
C HIS A 30 8.37 -0.22 -14.63
N ILE A 31 8.22 -1.43 -14.09
CA ILE A 31 7.18 -2.38 -14.51
C ILE A 31 5.79 -1.78 -14.30
N ALA A 32 5.52 -1.22 -13.12
CA ALA A 32 4.23 -0.63 -12.79
C ALA A 32 3.88 0.59 -13.67
N GLU A 33 4.89 1.43 -14.02
CA GLU A 33 4.74 2.58 -14.92
C GLU A 33 4.29 2.14 -16.31
N ASN A 34 4.92 1.08 -16.85
CA ASN A 34 4.74 0.64 -18.23
C ASN A 34 3.68 -0.45 -18.41
N SER A 35 3.16 -1.04 -17.33
CA SER A 35 2.14 -2.09 -17.41
C SER A 35 0.82 -1.56 -17.94
N LYS A 36 0.41 -2.11 -19.10
CA LYS A 36 -0.85 -1.76 -19.78
C LYS A 36 -1.54 -3.02 -20.30
N TYR A 37 -2.85 -3.05 -20.16
CA TYR A 37 -3.68 -4.05 -20.84
C TYR A 37 -4.90 -3.37 -21.45
N LYS A 38 -4.95 -3.29 -22.78
CA LYS A 38 -5.94 -2.48 -23.51
C LYS A 38 -5.92 -1.03 -23.01
N ASN A 39 -7.03 -0.50 -22.54
CA ASN A 39 -7.17 0.84 -21.95
C ASN A 39 -6.98 0.90 -20.43
N LYS A 40 -6.44 -0.16 -19.82
CA LYS A 40 -6.21 -0.24 -18.38
C LYS A 40 -4.73 -0.10 -18.05
N SER A 41 -4.43 0.65 -17.01
CA SER A 41 -3.10 0.81 -16.41
C SER A 41 -3.26 0.98 -14.90
N PHE A 42 -2.16 0.93 -14.17
CA PHE A 42 -2.15 1.37 -12.78
C PHE A 42 -2.08 2.89 -12.71
N ASP A 43 -2.83 3.47 -11.79
CA ASP A 43 -2.95 4.92 -11.64
C ASP A 43 -1.97 5.46 -10.58
N CYS A 44 -1.61 4.63 -9.60
CA CYS A 44 -0.79 4.97 -8.44
C CYS A 44 0.03 3.77 -7.98
N MET A 45 1.06 4.00 -7.19
CA MET A 45 1.94 2.98 -6.62
C MET A 45 1.79 2.90 -5.10
N TRP A 46 2.12 1.73 -4.54
CA TRP A 46 2.09 1.44 -3.11
C TRP A 46 3.43 0.89 -2.64
N LEU A 47 4.16 1.62 -1.81
CA LEU A 47 5.34 1.09 -1.13
C LEU A 47 4.87 0.37 0.14
N SER A 48 4.65 -0.94 0.01
CA SER A 48 4.23 -1.82 1.11
C SER A 48 5.41 -2.11 2.04
N SER A 49 5.20 -2.00 3.33
CA SER A 49 6.20 -2.37 4.34
C SER A 49 6.58 -3.86 4.26
N LEU A 50 5.61 -4.75 3.99
CA LEU A 50 5.86 -6.18 3.78
C LEU A 50 6.81 -6.43 2.60
N THR A 51 6.52 -5.88 1.42
CA THR A 51 7.32 -6.15 0.22
C THR A 51 8.65 -5.44 0.27
N HIS A 52 8.70 -4.25 0.84
CA HIS A 52 9.94 -3.51 1.05
C HIS A 52 10.88 -4.27 2.01
N SER A 53 10.41 -4.66 3.19
CA SER A 53 11.20 -5.43 4.16
C SER A 53 11.70 -6.74 3.55
N THR A 54 10.82 -7.51 2.90
CA THR A 54 11.15 -8.79 2.28
C THR A 54 12.19 -8.62 1.16
N SER A 55 12.09 -7.57 0.34
CA SER A 55 13.06 -7.28 -0.72
C SER A 55 14.47 -6.98 -0.19
N LYS A 56 14.57 -6.51 1.06
CA LYS A 56 15.83 -6.29 1.79
C LYS A 56 16.26 -7.52 2.61
N GLY A 57 15.56 -8.67 2.49
CA GLY A 57 15.85 -9.87 3.29
C GLY A 57 15.54 -9.70 4.79
N LYS A 58 14.60 -8.82 5.14
CA LYS A 58 14.21 -8.50 6.52
C LYS A 58 12.76 -8.92 6.79
N PRO A 59 12.43 -9.28 8.04
CA PRO A 59 11.05 -9.52 8.44
C PRO A 59 10.23 -8.22 8.45
N ASP A 60 8.90 -8.36 8.31
CA ASP A 60 7.93 -7.26 8.32
C ASP A 60 7.54 -6.87 9.76
N ILE A 61 8.44 -6.14 10.44
CA ILE A 61 8.35 -5.77 11.87
C ILE A 61 8.80 -4.31 12.14
N GLU A 62 8.61 -3.40 11.19
CA GLU A 62 9.07 -2.00 11.28
C GLU A 62 10.59 -1.86 11.53
N TYR A 63 11.40 -2.77 10.94
CA TYR A 63 12.84 -2.81 11.13
C TYR A 63 13.61 -1.91 10.14
N ILE A 64 12.98 -1.51 9.04
CA ILE A 64 13.63 -0.70 8.01
C ILE A 64 13.68 0.76 8.48
N ASP A 65 14.88 1.31 8.50
CA ASP A 65 15.12 2.70 8.92
C ASP A 65 14.69 3.72 7.87
N ASP A 66 14.43 4.97 8.31
CA ASP A 66 13.95 6.07 7.48
C ASP A 66 14.90 6.37 6.30
N THR A 67 16.21 6.27 6.47
CA THR A 67 17.17 6.52 5.39
C THR A 67 17.03 5.50 4.27
N THR A 68 16.92 4.23 4.63
CA THR A 68 16.67 3.14 3.66
C THR A 68 15.33 3.32 2.96
N VAL A 69 14.28 3.76 3.67
CA VAL A 69 12.96 4.09 3.09
C VAL A 69 13.11 5.21 2.06
N LEU A 70 13.73 6.33 2.43
CA LEU A 70 13.90 7.49 1.55
C LEU A 70 14.74 7.17 0.30
N ASN A 71 15.80 6.38 0.44
CA ASN A 71 16.59 5.91 -0.70
C ASN A 71 15.74 5.05 -1.66
N THR A 72 14.96 4.11 -1.13
CA THR A 72 14.06 3.30 -1.96
C THR A 72 12.99 4.15 -2.66
N ILE A 73 12.45 5.19 -2.01
CA ILE A 73 11.51 6.13 -2.62
C ILE A 73 12.17 6.90 -3.78
N ASN A 74 13.42 7.34 -3.61
CA ASN A 74 14.17 7.99 -4.68
C ASN A 74 14.39 7.05 -5.87
N ASP A 75 14.83 5.81 -5.64
CA ASP A 75 14.98 4.78 -6.70
C ASP A 75 13.65 4.55 -7.47
N ILE A 76 12.51 4.57 -6.76
CA ILE A 76 11.18 4.46 -7.35
C ILE A 76 10.89 5.68 -8.23
N PHE A 77 11.09 6.89 -7.73
CA PHE A 77 10.80 8.13 -8.46
C PHE A 77 11.74 8.39 -9.64
N ASP A 78 12.92 7.80 -9.66
CA ASP A 78 13.76 7.79 -10.86
C ASP A 78 13.10 7.05 -12.04
N CYS A 79 12.20 6.11 -11.77
CA CYS A 79 11.56 5.26 -12.77
C CYS A 79 10.10 5.64 -13.09
N THR A 80 9.46 6.55 -12.33
CA THR A 80 8.02 6.83 -12.47
C THR A 80 7.67 8.29 -12.23
N SER A 81 6.54 8.71 -12.83
CA SER A 81 5.86 9.96 -12.47
C SER A 81 4.51 9.72 -11.76
N LYS A 82 4.14 8.46 -11.52
CA LYS A 82 2.88 8.15 -10.83
C LYS A 82 2.96 8.52 -9.35
N PRO A 83 1.82 8.89 -8.74
CA PRO A 83 1.74 9.09 -7.31
C PRO A 83 2.18 7.84 -6.53
N LEU A 84 2.81 8.04 -5.37
CA LEU A 84 3.20 6.98 -4.45
C LEU A 84 2.47 7.13 -3.13
N ILE A 85 1.83 6.07 -2.67
CA ILE A 85 1.30 5.94 -1.31
C ILE A 85 2.29 5.08 -0.50
N PHE A 86 2.62 5.53 0.69
CA PHE A 86 3.51 4.84 1.61
C PHE A 86 2.73 4.10 2.71
N ASP A 87 3.13 2.87 3.01
CA ASP A 87 2.65 2.09 4.15
C ASP A 87 3.35 2.58 5.42
N GLY A 88 2.67 3.39 6.19
CA GLY A 88 3.20 4.00 7.41
C GLY A 88 3.04 3.14 8.65
N ASP A 89 2.56 1.90 8.49
CA ASP A 89 2.34 0.96 9.60
C ASP A 89 1.56 1.62 10.75
N SER A 90 2.01 1.48 12.00
CA SER A 90 1.38 2.11 13.17
C SER A 90 1.64 3.63 13.28
N GLY A 91 2.52 4.16 12.42
CA GLY A 91 3.02 5.54 12.50
C GLY A 91 4.06 5.76 13.60
N GLY A 92 4.43 4.72 14.34
CA GLY A 92 5.44 4.80 15.40
C GLY A 92 5.06 5.74 16.56
N LEU A 93 6.07 6.37 17.16
CA LEU A 93 5.90 7.35 18.21
C LEU A 93 5.40 8.69 17.66
N ILE A 94 4.41 9.27 18.32
CA ILE A 94 3.79 10.52 17.88
C ILE A 94 4.79 11.69 17.78
N GLU A 95 5.79 11.70 18.65
CA GLU A 95 6.87 12.69 18.67
C GLU A 95 7.75 12.61 17.42
N HIS A 96 7.90 11.43 16.83
CA HIS A 96 8.68 11.19 15.60
C HIS A 96 7.85 11.42 14.35
N LEU A 97 6.55 11.16 14.41
CA LEU A 97 5.62 11.16 13.29
C LEU A 97 5.68 12.45 12.46
N LYS A 98 5.84 13.61 13.12
CA LYS A 98 5.98 14.90 12.45
C LYS A 98 7.18 14.97 11.50
N TYR A 99 8.29 14.33 11.88
CA TYR A 99 9.51 14.30 11.06
C TYR A 99 9.35 13.33 9.89
N THR A 100 8.80 12.13 10.15
CA THR A 100 8.51 11.13 9.14
C THR A 100 7.59 11.71 8.05
N VAL A 101 6.46 12.31 8.45
CA VAL A 101 5.50 12.94 7.53
C VAL A 101 6.15 14.06 6.72
N SER A 102 6.93 14.94 7.37
CA SER A 102 7.61 16.04 6.69
C SER A 102 8.67 15.55 5.70
N ASN A 103 9.44 14.51 6.06
CA ASN A 103 10.46 13.93 5.19
C ASN A 103 9.85 13.26 3.95
N LEU A 104 8.80 12.45 4.15
CA LEU A 104 8.07 11.79 3.05
C LEU A 104 7.43 12.82 2.11
N GLY A 105 6.80 13.85 2.67
CA GLY A 105 6.21 14.93 1.87
C GLY A 105 7.25 15.71 1.05
N ARG A 106 8.45 15.94 1.61
CA ARG A 106 9.54 16.64 0.92
C ARG A 106 10.10 15.86 -0.27
N VAL A 107 10.14 14.53 -0.20
CA VAL A 107 10.58 13.68 -1.33
C VAL A 107 9.47 13.39 -2.34
N GLY A 108 8.24 13.91 -2.13
CA GLY A 108 7.17 13.82 -3.11
C GLY A 108 6.18 12.66 -2.91
N VAL A 109 6.20 11.98 -1.76
CA VAL A 109 5.17 10.98 -1.42
C VAL A 109 3.80 11.64 -1.42
N SER A 110 2.84 11.04 -2.13
CA SER A 110 1.51 11.62 -2.36
C SER A 110 0.49 11.26 -1.28
N GLY A 111 0.74 10.19 -0.54
CA GLY A 111 -0.13 9.76 0.55
C GLY A 111 0.56 8.81 1.50
N ILE A 112 0.10 8.75 2.74
CA ILE A 112 0.54 7.80 3.75
C ILE A 112 -0.68 7.15 4.40
N ILE A 113 -0.61 5.85 4.65
CA ILE A 113 -1.64 5.10 5.37
C ILE A 113 -1.08 4.67 6.72
N PHE A 114 -1.79 4.99 7.79
CA PHE A 114 -1.50 4.50 9.15
C PHE A 114 -2.57 3.51 9.60
N GLU A 115 -2.17 2.43 10.27
CA GLU A 115 -3.08 1.48 10.90
C GLU A 115 -3.28 1.78 12.40
N ASP A 116 -4.51 1.59 12.87
CA ASP A 116 -4.89 1.83 14.26
C ASP A 116 -4.52 0.67 15.21
N LYS A 117 -3.25 0.23 15.10
CA LYS A 117 -2.66 -0.77 16.03
C LYS A 117 -1.56 -0.16 16.88
N VAL A 118 -1.32 -0.77 18.04
CA VAL A 118 -0.25 -0.42 18.97
C VAL A 118 0.69 -1.59 19.23
N GLY A 119 1.87 -1.27 19.76
CA GLY A 119 2.91 -2.24 20.06
C GLY A 119 3.76 -2.62 18.85
N ASN A 120 4.58 -3.66 19.00
CA ASN A 120 5.45 -4.12 17.94
C ASN A 120 4.62 -4.61 16.75
N LYS A 121 4.95 -4.13 15.57
CA LYS A 121 4.27 -4.51 14.33
C LYS A 121 4.24 -6.03 14.17
N LYS A 122 3.07 -6.53 13.82
CA LYS A 122 2.84 -7.90 13.34
C LYS A 122 1.95 -7.84 12.13
N ASN A 123 2.33 -8.57 11.10
CA ASN A 123 1.53 -8.62 9.88
C ASN A 123 0.11 -9.10 10.18
N SER A 124 -0.89 -8.37 9.70
CA SER A 124 -2.32 -8.61 9.98
C SER A 124 -2.82 -9.97 9.50
N LEU A 125 -2.13 -10.62 8.55
CA LEU A 125 -2.52 -11.89 7.95
C LEU A 125 -1.88 -13.11 8.62
N VAL A 126 -0.94 -12.93 9.56
CA VAL A 126 -0.26 -14.05 10.24
C VAL A 126 -1.13 -14.55 11.40
N LYS A 127 -1.34 -15.87 11.43
CA LYS A 127 -2.04 -16.59 12.52
C LYS A 127 -1.13 -16.79 13.72
N THR A 128 -0.62 -15.77 14.34
CA THR A 128 0.16 -15.90 15.58
C THR A 128 -0.71 -15.66 16.80
N SER A 129 -0.50 -16.47 17.85
CA SER A 129 -1.19 -16.41 19.15
C SER A 129 -0.82 -15.19 20.01
N HIS A 130 -0.07 -14.24 19.47
CA HIS A 130 0.32 -13.05 20.20
C HIS A 130 -0.71 -11.95 20.02
N PHE A 131 -1.19 -11.39 21.13
CA PHE A 131 -2.14 -10.30 21.17
C PHE A 131 -1.64 -9.12 20.33
N GLN A 132 -2.40 -8.78 19.30
CA GLN A 132 -2.33 -7.47 18.68
C GLN A 132 -3.40 -6.61 19.33
N GLU A 133 -3.05 -5.40 19.69
CA GLU A 133 -3.94 -4.46 20.33
C GLU A 133 -4.27 -3.31 19.37
N GLN A 134 -5.54 -2.93 19.35
CA GLN A 134 -5.99 -1.77 18.60
C GLN A 134 -5.79 -0.53 19.47
N ASP A 135 -5.26 0.52 18.86
CA ASP A 135 -5.08 1.81 19.51
C ASP A 135 -6.42 2.39 19.99
N SER A 136 -6.40 3.18 21.03
CA SER A 136 -7.57 3.95 21.42
C SER A 136 -7.92 4.93 20.29
N ILE A 137 -9.22 5.19 20.12
CA ILE A 137 -9.70 6.17 19.13
C ILE A 137 -9.06 7.53 19.40
N GLU A 138 -9.00 7.95 20.65
CA GLU A 138 -8.41 9.23 21.05
C GLU A 138 -6.93 9.33 20.65
N ASN A 139 -6.13 8.31 20.96
CA ASN A 139 -4.69 8.33 20.66
C ASN A 139 -4.45 8.31 19.16
N PHE A 140 -5.19 7.49 18.41
CA PHE A 140 -5.05 7.43 16.96
C PHE A 140 -5.52 8.72 16.26
N CYS A 141 -6.57 9.40 16.77
CA CYS A 141 -6.97 10.72 16.29
C CYS A 141 -5.85 11.76 16.51
N LYS A 142 -5.15 11.74 17.64
CA LYS A 142 -3.97 12.62 17.87
C LYS A 142 -2.86 12.37 16.85
N LYS A 143 -2.61 11.10 16.46
CA LYS A 143 -1.67 10.77 15.37
C LYS A 143 -2.13 11.35 14.03
N ILE A 144 -3.42 11.18 13.67
CA ILE A 144 -4.01 11.75 12.46
C ILE A 144 -3.83 13.28 12.42
N GLU A 145 -4.22 13.98 13.47
CA GLU A 145 -4.10 15.45 13.57
C GLU A 145 -2.64 15.90 13.43
N THR A 146 -1.71 15.20 14.10
CA THR A 146 -0.27 15.46 13.99
C THR A 146 0.21 15.27 12.56
N ALA A 147 -0.17 14.17 11.90
CA ALA A 147 0.18 13.91 10.51
C ALA A 147 -0.41 14.97 9.56
N LYS A 148 -1.68 15.32 9.73
CA LYS A 148 -2.35 16.35 8.93
C LYS A 148 -1.67 17.70 9.03
N LYS A 149 -1.33 18.14 10.24
CA LYS A 149 -0.62 19.40 10.46
C LYS A 149 0.72 19.44 9.72
N ASN A 150 1.45 18.33 9.66
CA ASN A 150 2.78 18.28 9.09
C ASN A 150 2.81 17.90 7.59
N SER A 151 1.69 17.44 7.02
CA SER A 151 1.53 17.17 5.59
C SER A 151 1.01 18.35 4.78
N HIS A 152 0.57 19.43 5.43
CA HIS A 152 -0.13 20.55 4.77
C HIS A 152 0.69 21.21 3.67
N SER A 153 1.97 21.47 3.91
CA SER A 153 2.86 22.15 2.93
C SER A 153 3.17 21.30 1.70
N SER A 154 3.17 19.96 1.83
CA SER A 154 3.43 19.02 0.73
C SER A 154 2.15 18.63 -0.04
N GLY A 155 0.97 18.84 0.55
CA GLY A 155 -0.29 18.35 0.00
C GLY A 155 -0.48 16.83 0.13
N MET A 156 0.44 16.12 0.83
CA MET A 156 0.39 14.68 1.04
C MET A 156 -0.89 14.29 1.78
N LYS A 157 -1.57 13.26 1.31
CA LYS A 157 -2.82 12.75 1.89
C LYS A 157 -2.55 11.83 3.07
N ILE A 158 -3.39 11.91 4.10
CA ILE A 158 -3.34 11.07 5.28
C ILE A 158 -4.55 10.14 5.26
N PHE A 159 -4.29 8.83 5.26
CA PHE A 159 -5.31 7.79 5.24
C PHE A 159 -5.26 6.99 6.54
N ALA A 160 -6.42 6.63 7.08
CA ALA A 160 -6.54 5.79 8.25
C ALA A 160 -6.93 4.36 7.85
N ARG A 161 -6.15 3.36 8.30
CA ARG A 161 -6.46 1.94 8.13
C ARG A 161 -7.06 1.41 9.43
N ILE A 162 -8.31 0.93 9.32
CA ILE A 162 -9.07 0.39 10.43
C ILE A 162 -8.87 -1.12 10.49
N GLU A 163 -8.35 -1.60 11.62
CA GLU A 163 -8.03 -3.01 11.85
C GLU A 163 -9.10 -3.76 12.69
N SER A 164 -10.30 -3.18 12.86
CA SER A 164 -11.38 -3.75 13.69
C SER A 164 -11.76 -5.17 13.30
N PHE A 165 -11.84 -5.50 12.00
CA PHE A 165 -12.13 -6.87 11.56
C PHE A 165 -10.94 -7.82 11.77
N ILE A 166 -9.72 -7.34 11.61
CA ILE A 166 -8.50 -8.11 11.88
C ILE A 166 -8.45 -8.52 13.36
N LEU A 167 -8.84 -7.60 14.24
CA LEU A 167 -8.81 -7.75 15.70
C LEU A 167 -10.13 -8.27 16.29
N ASN A 168 -11.07 -8.69 15.43
CA ASN A 168 -12.37 -9.26 15.79
C ASN A 168 -13.27 -8.31 16.62
N LYS A 169 -13.12 -6.99 16.44
CA LYS A 169 -14.00 -5.96 17.06
C LYS A 169 -15.32 -5.75 16.30
N GLY A 170 -15.37 -6.17 15.04
CA GLY A 170 -16.58 -6.19 14.22
C GLY A 170 -16.95 -4.88 13.53
N LEU A 171 -18.14 -4.89 12.95
CA LEU A 171 -18.65 -3.79 12.10
C LEU A 171 -18.91 -2.51 12.90
N GLU A 172 -19.56 -2.61 14.05
CA GLU A 172 -19.93 -1.45 14.86
C GLU A 172 -18.70 -0.63 15.28
N ASP A 173 -17.66 -1.28 15.82
CA ASP A 173 -16.41 -0.63 16.17
C ASP A 173 -15.75 0.02 14.94
N SER A 174 -15.74 -0.65 13.78
CA SER A 174 -15.15 -0.10 12.56
C SER A 174 -15.87 1.16 12.06
N ILE A 175 -17.19 1.23 12.21
CA ILE A 175 -18.01 2.37 11.82
C ILE A 175 -17.83 3.55 12.79
N ILE A 176 -17.74 3.28 14.10
CA ILE A 176 -17.42 4.32 15.11
C ILE A 176 -16.06 4.93 14.82
N ARG A 177 -15.04 4.11 14.60
CA ARG A 177 -13.69 4.57 14.25
C ARG A 177 -13.65 5.39 12.98
N ALA A 178 -14.32 4.93 11.92
CA ALA A 178 -14.39 5.68 10.66
C ALA A 178 -14.93 7.10 10.87
N LYS A 179 -16.00 7.27 11.66
CA LYS A 179 -16.57 8.58 11.99
C LYS A 179 -15.57 9.47 12.73
N GLU A 180 -14.92 8.95 13.76
CA GLU A 180 -13.99 9.75 14.57
C GLU A 180 -12.72 10.10 13.75
N TYR A 181 -12.21 9.20 12.91
CA TYR A 181 -11.05 9.47 12.06
C TYR A 181 -11.35 10.50 10.97
N ILE A 182 -12.58 10.51 10.41
CA ILE A 182 -13.03 11.57 9.49
C ILE A 182 -13.06 12.93 10.20
N LYS A 183 -13.58 12.99 11.44
CA LYS A 183 -13.56 14.23 12.24
C LYS A 183 -12.14 14.70 12.57
N ALA A 184 -11.20 13.77 12.81
CA ALA A 184 -9.78 14.09 13.00
C ALA A 184 -9.07 14.56 11.72
N GLY A 185 -9.74 14.49 10.55
CA GLY A 185 -9.31 15.11 9.31
C GLY A 185 -8.60 14.21 8.31
N VAL A 186 -8.79 12.88 8.34
CA VAL A 186 -8.25 11.99 7.31
C VAL A 186 -8.78 12.31 5.92
N ASP A 187 -7.98 12.01 4.91
CA ASP A 187 -8.34 12.17 3.50
C ASP A 187 -8.98 10.91 2.89
N GLY A 188 -8.98 9.79 3.61
CA GLY A 188 -9.64 8.55 3.23
C GLY A 188 -9.57 7.48 4.32
N ILE A 189 -10.41 6.47 4.18
CA ILE A 189 -10.51 5.33 5.09
C ILE A 189 -10.14 4.06 4.34
N MET A 190 -9.23 3.28 4.93
CA MET A 190 -8.92 1.92 4.49
C MET A 190 -9.51 0.93 5.48
N ILE A 191 -10.31 0.00 4.98
CA ILE A 191 -10.85 -1.10 5.77
C ILE A 191 -10.15 -2.41 5.40
N HIS A 192 -9.73 -3.17 6.40
CA HIS A 192 -8.98 -4.40 6.22
C HIS A 192 -9.72 -5.60 6.81
N SER A 193 -9.66 -6.74 6.13
CA SER A 193 -10.23 -8.01 6.58
C SER A 193 -9.30 -9.18 6.25
N LYS A 194 -9.29 -10.20 7.12
CA LYS A 194 -8.58 -11.47 6.91
C LYS A 194 -9.46 -12.58 6.35
N LYS A 195 -10.76 -12.35 6.15
CA LYS A 195 -11.67 -13.34 5.58
C LYS A 195 -11.38 -13.56 4.10
N LYS A 196 -11.61 -14.79 3.64
CA LYS A 196 -11.49 -15.17 2.21
C LYS A 196 -12.64 -14.68 1.35
N ASN A 197 -13.73 -14.22 1.96
CA ASN A 197 -14.85 -13.61 1.27
C ASN A 197 -14.97 -12.13 1.64
N PRO A 198 -15.59 -11.30 0.80
CA PRO A 198 -15.65 -9.84 0.99
C PRO A 198 -16.76 -9.39 1.94
N SER A 199 -17.46 -10.28 2.63
CA SER A 199 -18.67 -9.94 3.38
C SER A 199 -18.47 -8.82 4.40
N GLU A 200 -17.34 -8.81 5.13
CA GLU A 200 -17.02 -7.75 6.09
C GLU A 200 -16.78 -6.41 5.39
N ILE A 201 -16.08 -6.44 4.24
CA ILE A 201 -15.81 -5.23 3.43
C ILE A 201 -17.10 -4.64 2.89
N PHE A 202 -17.98 -5.49 2.34
CA PHE A 202 -19.27 -5.05 1.79
C PHE A 202 -20.24 -4.56 2.87
N SER A 203 -20.27 -5.23 4.03
CA SER A 203 -21.06 -4.76 5.18
C SER A 203 -20.57 -3.39 5.67
N PHE A 204 -19.27 -3.21 5.78
CA PHE A 204 -18.69 -1.91 6.14
C PHE A 204 -19.04 -0.85 5.10
N SER A 205 -18.82 -1.12 3.81
CA SER A 205 -19.11 -0.20 2.73
C SER A 205 -20.55 0.27 2.72
N ASN A 206 -21.50 -0.66 2.89
CA ASN A 206 -22.94 -0.35 2.92
C ASN A 206 -23.31 0.63 4.04
N GLU A 207 -22.72 0.49 5.23
CA GLU A 207 -22.93 1.43 6.34
C GLU A 207 -22.16 2.73 6.16
N TYR A 208 -20.90 2.64 5.69
CA TYR A 208 -20.03 3.79 5.45
C TYR A 208 -20.61 4.73 4.37
N ASN A 209 -21.24 4.18 3.34
CA ASN A 209 -21.86 4.94 2.25
C ASN A 209 -23.05 5.81 2.69
N LYS A 210 -23.57 5.59 3.91
CA LYS A 210 -24.63 6.44 4.50
C LYS A 210 -24.09 7.74 5.11
N PHE A 211 -22.76 7.88 5.23
CA PHE A 211 -22.18 9.08 5.80
C PHE A 211 -22.24 10.25 4.81
N SER A 212 -22.69 11.41 5.25
CA SER A 212 -22.73 12.64 4.45
C SER A 212 -21.37 13.23 4.14
N ASP A 213 -20.39 13.01 5.02
CA ASP A 213 -19.02 13.53 4.98
C ASP A 213 -17.96 12.46 4.67
N ARG A 214 -18.43 11.32 4.10
CA ARG A 214 -17.56 10.20 3.77
C ARG A 214 -16.36 10.62 2.92
N LYS A 215 -15.23 9.98 3.19
CA LYS A 215 -13.99 10.12 2.42
C LYS A 215 -13.82 8.91 1.49
N PRO A 216 -12.91 8.97 0.50
CA PRO A 216 -12.58 7.81 -0.34
C PRO A 216 -12.37 6.54 0.48
N LEU A 217 -13.01 5.45 0.05
CA LEU A 217 -12.85 4.12 0.63
C LEU A 217 -11.77 3.35 -0.11
N ILE A 218 -10.81 2.83 0.65
CA ILE A 218 -9.66 2.08 0.17
C ILE A 218 -9.80 0.63 0.63
N VAL A 219 -9.50 -0.33 -0.26
CA VAL A 219 -9.49 -1.76 0.07
C VAL A 219 -8.25 -2.46 -0.50
N VAL A 220 -7.88 -3.58 0.16
CA VAL A 220 -6.75 -4.44 -0.24
C VAL A 220 -7.25 -5.88 -0.36
N PRO A 221 -7.65 -6.35 -1.54
CA PRO A 221 -8.24 -7.68 -1.73
C PRO A 221 -7.19 -8.81 -1.75
N SER A 222 -6.29 -8.87 -0.76
CA SER A 222 -5.25 -9.91 -0.69
C SER A 222 -5.76 -11.27 -0.21
N THR A 223 -6.85 -11.31 0.55
CA THR A 223 -7.44 -12.55 1.10
C THR A 223 -8.72 -12.94 0.39
N TYR A 224 -9.45 -11.99 -0.21
CA TYR A 224 -10.65 -12.16 -1.02
C TYR A 224 -10.39 -11.81 -2.49
N GLU A 225 -9.29 -12.33 -3.02
CA GLU A 225 -8.72 -12.00 -4.34
C GLU A 225 -9.61 -12.33 -5.55
N GLN A 226 -10.67 -13.13 -5.36
CA GLN A 226 -11.65 -13.43 -6.40
C GLN A 226 -12.61 -12.26 -6.71
N VAL A 227 -12.67 -11.24 -5.85
CA VAL A 227 -13.56 -10.09 -6.03
C VAL A 227 -13.06 -9.20 -7.15
N SER A 228 -13.91 -8.97 -8.13
CA SER A 228 -13.60 -8.11 -9.26
C SER A 228 -13.70 -6.62 -8.92
N GLU A 229 -12.97 -5.78 -9.68
CA GLU A 229 -13.12 -4.33 -9.57
C GLU A 229 -14.56 -3.85 -9.87
N ARG A 230 -15.33 -4.60 -10.65
CA ARG A 230 -16.74 -4.28 -10.91
C ARG A 230 -17.55 -4.36 -9.62
N GLU A 231 -17.42 -5.47 -8.90
CA GLU A 231 -18.11 -5.68 -7.62
C GLU A 231 -17.66 -4.65 -6.58
N LEU A 232 -16.36 -4.32 -6.51
CA LEU A 232 -15.87 -3.26 -5.63
C LEU A 232 -16.51 -1.90 -5.96
N ARG A 233 -16.69 -1.57 -7.25
CA ARG A 233 -17.38 -0.32 -7.67
C ARG A 233 -18.87 -0.31 -7.32
N GLU A 234 -19.54 -1.44 -7.40
CA GLU A 234 -20.95 -1.58 -6.99
C GLU A 234 -21.13 -1.28 -5.49
N HIS A 235 -20.07 -1.50 -4.69
CA HIS A 235 -19.98 -1.14 -3.28
C HIS A 235 -19.27 0.23 -3.04
N GLU A 236 -19.16 1.07 -4.08
CA GLU A 236 -18.60 2.42 -3.99
C GLU A 236 -17.18 2.52 -3.43
N VAL A 237 -16.37 1.47 -3.61
CA VAL A 237 -14.93 1.51 -3.34
C VAL A 237 -14.25 2.44 -4.34
N ASN A 238 -13.41 3.33 -3.84
CA ASN A 238 -12.75 4.36 -4.63
C ASN A 238 -11.31 4.00 -5.02
N ILE A 239 -10.60 3.26 -4.15
CA ILE A 239 -9.20 2.89 -4.36
C ILE A 239 -9.03 1.40 -4.06
N VAL A 240 -8.43 0.66 -4.99
CA VAL A 240 -8.05 -0.74 -4.80
C VAL A 240 -6.53 -0.87 -4.84
N ILE A 241 -5.94 -1.52 -3.82
CA ILE A 241 -4.50 -1.74 -3.70
C ILE A 241 -4.18 -3.22 -3.91
N TYR A 242 -3.38 -3.52 -4.93
CA TYR A 242 -2.75 -4.80 -5.16
C TYR A 242 -1.40 -4.81 -4.45
N ALA A 243 -1.38 -5.26 -3.19
CA ALA A 243 -0.38 -4.89 -2.19
C ALA A 243 0.92 -5.71 -2.19
N ASN A 244 1.01 -6.84 -2.91
CA ASN A 244 2.17 -7.73 -2.79
C ASN A 244 2.38 -8.72 -3.96
N GLN A 245 1.67 -8.55 -5.06
CA GLN A 245 1.62 -9.53 -6.15
C GLN A 245 2.95 -9.61 -6.91
N LEU A 246 3.64 -8.49 -7.16
CA LEU A 246 4.89 -8.49 -7.92
C LEU A 246 5.99 -9.25 -7.17
N LEU A 247 6.19 -8.96 -5.89
CA LEU A 247 7.19 -9.67 -5.09
C LEU A 247 6.85 -11.16 -4.93
N ARG A 248 5.58 -11.48 -4.66
CA ARG A 248 5.12 -12.86 -4.50
C ARG A 248 5.25 -13.68 -5.78
N SER A 249 5.17 -13.08 -6.95
CA SER A 249 5.41 -13.76 -8.22
C SER A 249 6.91 -13.91 -8.53
N ALA A 250 7.73 -12.93 -8.15
CA ALA A 250 9.17 -12.96 -8.40
C ALA A 250 9.92 -14.03 -7.59
N ILE A 251 9.58 -14.18 -6.30
CA ILE A 251 10.26 -15.13 -5.40
C ILE A 251 10.26 -16.58 -5.92
N PRO A 252 9.11 -17.18 -6.27
CA PRO A 252 9.10 -18.56 -6.77
C PRO A 252 9.78 -18.69 -8.13
N ALA A 253 9.75 -17.67 -8.99
CA ALA A 253 10.45 -17.68 -10.26
C ALA A 253 11.98 -17.70 -10.06
N MET A 254 12.49 -16.82 -9.19
CA MET A 254 13.92 -16.82 -8.83
C MET A 254 14.37 -18.12 -8.19
N LYS A 255 13.58 -18.66 -7.24
CA LYS A 255 13.86 -19.93 -6.59
C LYS A 255 13.95 -21.09 -7.61
N LYS A 256 12.97 -21.19 -8.49
CA LYS A 256 12.94 -22.20 -9.56
C LYS A 256 14.17 -22.10 -10.45
N THR A 257 14.58 -20.90 -10.85
CA THR A 257 15.77 -20.69 -11.68
C THR A 257 17.02 -21.17 -10.97
N ALA A 258 17.20 -20.85 -9.68
CA ALA A 258 18.33 -21.29 -8.88
C ALA A 258 18.37 -22.83 -8.75
N GLU A 259 17.23 -23.48 -8.49
CA GLU A 259 17.10 -24.93 -8.40
C GLU A 259 17.42 -25.62 -9.75
N GLU A 260 16.97 -25.07 -10.89
CA GLU A 260 17.29 -25.62 -12.22
C GLU A 260 18.79 -25.55 -12.52
N ILE A 261 19.49 -24.47 -12.14
CA ILE A 261 20.94 -24.34 -12.30
C ILE A 261 21.68 -25.39 -11.47
N LEU A 262 21.33 -25.52 -10.19
CA LEU A 262 21.96 -26.51 -9.30
C LEU A 262 21.71 -27.94 -9.77
N LYS A 263 20.50 -28.26 -10.24
CA LYS A 263 20.13 -29.60 -10.73
C LYS A 263 20.92 -30.01 -11.99
N ASN A 264 21.17 -29.05 -12.89
CA ASN A 264 21.76 -29.36 -14.19
C ASN A 264 23.25 -28.94 -14.27
N GLU A 265 23.80 -28.36 -13.18
CA GLU A 265 25.16 -27.82 -13.09
C GLU A 265 25.51 -26.84 -14.26
N ARG A 266 24.47 -26.18 -14.79
CA ARG A 266 24.56 -25.20 -15.88
C ARG A 266 23.25 -24.39 -15.98
N SER A 267 23.32 -23.23 -16.67
CA SER A 267 22.15 -22.31 -16.77
C SER A 267 21.27 -22.55 -18.02
N TYR A 268 21.60 -23.51 -18.90
CA TYR A 268 20.92 -23.67 -20.19
C TYR A 268 19.41 -23.93 -20.05
N GLU A 269 19.02 -24.81 -19.12
CA GLU A 269 17.63 -25.22 -18.91
C GLU A 269 16.76 -24.10 -18.32
N SER A 270 17.37 -23.16 -17.59
CA SER A 270 16.67 -22.01 -17.01
C SER A 270 16.38 -20.90 -18.01
N LYS A 271 17.04 -20.91 -19.20
CA LYS A 271 16.94 -19.88 -20.22
C LYS A 271 15.49 -19.57 -20.66
N LYS A 272 14.62 -20.58 -20.71
CA LYS A 272 13.19 -20.42 -21.09
C LYS A 272 12.37 -19.55 -20.13
N ASN A 273 12.85 -19.38 -18.90
CA ASN A 273 12.16 -18.59 -17.84
C ASN A 273 12.88 -17.26 -17.57
N MET A 274 13.89 -16.92 -18.35
CA MET A 274 14.69 -15.72 -18.15
C MET A 274 14.54 -14.78 -19.35
N MET A 275 14.55 -13.49 -19.05
CA MET A 275 14.74 -12.43 -20.02
C MET A 275 16.14 -12.54 -20.62
N SER A 276 16.33 -12.24 -21.89
CA SER A 276 17.65 -12.19 -22.50
C SER A 276 18.44 -10.98 -21.98
N ILE A 277 19.76 -11.04 -22.10
CA ILE A 277 20.65 -9.92 -21.69
C ILE A 277 20.32 -8.67 -22.52
N SER A 278 20.06 -8.80 -23.83
CA SER A 278 19.67 -7.64 -24.65
C SER A 278 18.36 -7.02 -24.20
N GLU A 279 17.35 -7.83 -23.90
CA GLU A 279 16.07 -7.31 -23.37
C GLU A 279 16.24 -6.59 -22.03
N ILE A 280 17.13 -7.08 -21.13
CA ILE A 280 17.43 -6.37 -19.85
C ILE A 280 18.11 -5.03 -20.13
N LEU A 281 19.09 -4.99 -21.04
CA LEU A 281 19.80 -3.76 -21.40
C LEU A 281 18.86 -2.73 -22.07
N GLU A 282 17.91 -3.19 -22.87
CA GLU A 282 16.92 -2.33 -23.52
C GLU A 282 15.81 -1.85 -22.57
N LEU A 283 15.50 -2.63 -21.52
CA LEU A 283 14.39 -2.36 -20.61
C LEU A 283 14.44 -0.96 -20.00
N LEU A 284 15.64 -0.45 -19.71
CA LEU A 284 15.85 0.83 -19.02
C LEU A 284 16.40 1.93 -19.95
N ASN A 285 16.82 1.60 -21.17
CA ASN A 285 17.38 2.57 -22.12
C ASN A 285 16.31 3.47 -22.78
N ASN A 286 15.04 3.14 -22.68
CA ASN A 286 13.91 3.88 -23.27
C ASN A 286 13.14 4.72 -22.23
N GLN A 287 13.83 5.24 -21.19
CA GLN A 287 13.23 6.10 -20.17
C GLN A 287 13.22 7.59 -20.54
#